data_5943125c5dc88b2e3d5d8689279698e6
#
_entry.id   5943125c5dc88b2e3d5d8689279698e6
#
_cell.length_a   1.000
_cell.length_b   1.000
_cell.length_c   1.000
_cell.angle_alpha   90.00
_cell.angle_beta   90.00
_cell.angle_gamma   90.00
#
_symmetry.space_group_name_H-M   'P 1'
#
loop_
_entity.id
_entity.type
_entity.pdbx_description
1 polymer ?
#
loop_
_entity_poly.entity_id
_entity_poly.type
_entity_poly.pdbx_seq_one_letter_code
_entity_poly.pdbx_strand_id
1 'polypeptide(L)'
;MRRKIIAACMLAACIGMISCDDTTNTIGDSLIDNGDKLSITADTFSVASETMVAGRVIARSSTGYLGRMVDPETMTTVTGNLMSQFHVLSNYELPAKDSIMSRDANNEIIADSCDIRLYYSTYYGDSLSQMKMTAYELSKPVKEGESYYSDFDPEAQGYIRPAAQGGIAEKRSFTLTDYTEADSIRNRRNYNRNIIVRLNKQYKDKNGVTYNNYG
;
A
#
# COMPACT_ATOMS: atom_id res chain seq x y z
N MET A 1 77.13 -6.64 21.42
CA MET A 1 76.68 -7.61 20.39
C MET A 1 75.16 -7.74 20.28
N ARG A 2 74.41 -7.87 21.37
CA ARG A 2 72.88 -8.02 21.28
C ARG A 2 72.15 -6.94 20.52
N ARG A 3 72.56 -5.65 20.68
CA ARG A 3 71.90 -4.54 19.93
C ARG A 3 72.06 -4.59 18.40
N LYS A 4 73.20 -5.07 17.92
CA LYS A 4 73.47 -5.21 16.48
C LYS A 4 72.67 -6.38 15.86
N ILE A 5 72.44 -7.46 16.63
CA ILE A 5 71.67 -8.61 16.21
C ILE A 5 70.15 -8.23 16.10
N ILE A 6 69.65 -7.47 17.07
CA ILE A 6 68.22 -6.99 17.03
C ILE A 6 67.99 -6.06 15.83
N ALA A 7 68.92 -5.17 15.53
CA ALA A 7 68.82 -4.28 14.38
C ALA A 7 68.88 -5.05 13.05
N ALA A 8 69.73 -6.10 12.96
CA ALA A 8 69.78 -6.94 11.80
C ALA A 8 68.49 -7.79 11.59
N CYS A 9 67.87 -8.28 12.66
CA CYS A 9 66.62 -9.00 12.60
C CYS A 9 65.44 -8.08 12.21
N MET A 10 65.40 -6.82 12.70
CA MET A 10 64.39 -5.85 12.27
C MET A 10 64.54 -5.48 10.81
N LEU A 11 65.77 -5.30 10.32
CA LEU A 11 66.00 -5.00 8.90
C LEU A 11 65.58 -6.16 8.00
N ALA A 12 65.85 -7.40 8.39
CA ALA A 12 65.45 -8.61 7.66
C ALA A 12 63.93 -8.80 7.64
N ALA A 13 63.22 -8.44 8.73
CA ALA A 13 61.76 -8.47 8.81
C ALA A 13 61.10 -7.42 7.89
N CYS A 14 61.70 -6.25 7.71
CA CYS A 14 61.19 -5.22 6.79
C CYS A 14 61.36 -5.59 5.33
N ILE A 15 62.35 -6.36 4.96
CA ILE A 15 62.59 -6.80 3.58
C ILE A 15 61.62 -7.93 3.18
N GLY A 16 61.13 -8.71 4.15
CA GLY A 16 60.15 -9.79 3.90
C GLY A 16 58.73 -9.33 3.61
N MET A 17 58.40 -8.05 3.77
CA MET A 17 57.04 -7.53 3.54
C MET A 17 56.85 -6.89 2.16
N ILE A 18 57.83 -6.90 1.28
CA ILE A 18 57.73 -6.31 -0.07
C ILE A 18 57.40 -7.40 -1.14
N SER A 19 56.98 -8.57 -0.71
CA SER A 19 56.57 -9.62 -1.64
C SER A 19 55.01 -9.65 -1.76
N CYS A 20 54.45 -8.56 -2.22
CA CYS A 20 53.19 -8.62 -2.94
C CYS A 20 53.52 -8.48 -4.42
N ASP A 21 53.83 -9.59 -5.01
CA ASP A 21 53.97 -9.68 -6.45
C ASP A 21 52.55 -9.89 -7.03
N ASP A 22 52.06 -8.88 -7.73
CA ASP A 22 50.76 -8.85 -8.44
C ASP A 22 50.81 -9.76 -9.69
N THR A 23 51.60 -10.81 -9.69
CA THR A 23 51.68 -11.74 -10.82
C THR A 23 50.49 -12.70 -10.93
N THR A 24 49.51 -12.58 -10.03
CA THR A 24 48.27 -13.39 -10.15
C THR A 24 47.45 -13.01 -11.39
N ASN A 25 47.66 -11.82 -11.95
CA ASN A 25 46.96 -11.37 -13.16
C ASN A 25 47.46 -12.06 -14.44
N THR A 26 48.61 -12.73 -14.40
CA THR A 26 49.19 -13.42 -15.58
C THR A 26 49.01 -14.93 -15.54
N ILE A 27 48.49 -15.50 -14.45
CA ILE A 27 48.17 -16.91 -14.34
C ILE A 27 46.86 -17.17 -15.09
N GLY A 28 46.94 -17.63 -16.32
CA GLY A 28 45.80 -17.92 -17.18
C GLY A 28 45.80 -17.12 -18.49
N ASP A 29 46.57 -16.06 -18.59
CA ASP A 29 46.65 -15.25 -19.82
C ASP A 29 47.25 -16.05 -21.00
N SER A 30 48.05 -17.10 -20.72
CA SER A 30 48.58 -18.04 -21.69
C SER A 30 47.61 -19.14 -22.12
N LEU A 31 46.46 -19.28 -21.45
CA LEU A 31 45.43 -20.28 -21.72
C LEU A 31 44.26 -19.72 -22.54
N ILE A 32 44.22 -18.41 -22.72
CA ILE A 32 43.15 -17.76 -23.47
C ILE A 32 43.67 -17.40 -24.84
N ASP A 33 43.08 -18.04 -25.85
CA ASP A 33 43.38 -17.75 -27.26
C ASP A 33 43.06 -16.26 -27.54
N ASN A 34 43.85 -15.63 -28.42
CA ASN A 34 43.79 -14.18 -28.68
C ASN A 34 42.38 -13.64 -29.11
N GLY A 35 41.43 -14.55 -29.32
CA GLY A 35 40.04 -14.19 -29.63
C GLY A 35 39.14 -13.86 -28.43
N ASP A 36 39.50 -14.32 -27.21
CA ASP A 36 38.60 -14.27 -26.05
C ASP A 36 39.06 -13.28 -24.95
N LYS A 37 39.85 -12.27 -25.31
CA LYS A 37 40.27 -11.26 -24.32
C LYS A 37 39.13 -10.30 -23.99
N LEU A 38 38.60 -10.39 -22.76
CA LEU A 38 37.67 -9.43 -22.23
C LEU A 38 38.41 -8.09 -21.93
N SER A 39 38.14 -7.07 -22.74
CA SER A 39 38.61 -5.71 -22.46
C SER A 39 37.58 -4.97 -21.62
N ILE A 40 37.91 -4.71 -20.36
CA ILE A 40 37.08 -3.92 -19.47
C ILE A 40 37.58 -2.48 -19.49
N THR A 41 36.74 -1.57 -19.97
CA THR A 41 37.02 -0.14 -19.94
C THR A 41 36.13 0.50 -18.88
N ALA A 42 36.72 1.14 -17.88
CA ALA A 42 36.02 1.94 -16.90
C ALA A 42 36.05 3.41 -17.35
N ASP A 43 34.88 4.03 -17.35
CA ASP A 43 34.76 5.44 -17.69
C ASP A 43 34.03 6.19 -16.58
N THR A 44 34.29 7.48 -16.44
CA THR A 44 33.68 8.33 -15.42
C THR A 44 32.84 9.42 -16.08
N PHE A 45 31.56 9.44 -15.74
CA PHE A 45 30.65 10.43 -16.26
C PHE A 45 30.24 11.41 -15.17
N SER A 46 30.19 12.69 -15.52
CA SER A 46 29.59 13.70 -14.66
C SER A 46 28.09 13.61 -14.72
N VAL A 47 27.44 13.48 -13.57
CA VAL A 47 25.98 13.47 -13.45
C VAL A 47 25.55 14.76 -12.75
N ALA A 48 24.65 15.52 -13.38
CA ALA A 48 23.92 16.61 -12.75
C ALA A 48 22.52 16.13 -12.40
N SER A 49 22.09 16.38 -11.16
CA SER A 49 20.72 16.09 -10.73
C SER A 49 20.03 17.39 -10.32
N GLU A 50 18.78 17.54 -10.67
CA GLU A 50 17.94 18.67 -10.31
C GLU A 50 16.65 18.17 -9.69
N THR A 51 16.22 18.82 -8.59
CA THR A 51 14.91 18.54 -7.98
C THR A 51 13.87 19.42 -8.64
N MET A 52 12.90 18.79 -9.28
CA MET A 52 11.75 19.49 -9.89
C MET A 52 10.50 19.29 -9.05
N VAL A 53 9.69 20.35 -8.93
CA VAL A 53 8.35 20.22 -8.36
C VAL A 53 7.50 19.42 -9.35
N ALA A 54 7.14 18.20 -8.94
CA ALA A 54 6.18 17.41 -9.70
C ALA A 54 4.80 18.10 -9.58
N GLY A 55 4.15 18.34 -10.70
CA GLY A 55 2.76 18.76 -10.73
C GLY A 55 1.86 17.60 -10.29
N ARG A 56 0.59 17.65 -10.65
CA ARG A 56 -0.35 16.55 -10.43
C ARG A 56 0.13 15.27 -11.13
N VAL A 57 0.07 14.15 -10.44
CA VAL A 57 0.42 12.81 -10.97
C VAL A 57 -0.82 11.97 -11.14
N ILE A 58 -0.81 11.03 -12.08
CA ILE A 58 -1.93 10.10 -12.28
C ILE A 58 -2.09 9.23 -11.04
N ALA A 59 -3.30 9.24 -10.48
CA ALA A 59 -3.65 8.54 -9.25
C ALA A 59 -4.44 7.23 -9.50
N ARG A 60 -4.40 6.69 -10.72
CA ARG A 60 -5.06 5.43 -11.06
C ARG A 60 -4.15 4.25 -10.72
N SER A 61 -4.57 3.42 -9.79
CA SER A 61 -3.84 2.23 -9.36
C SER A 61 -4.81 1.10 -9.01
N SER A 62 -4.36 -0.14 -9.13
CA SER A 62 -5.07 -1.32 -8.61
C SER A 62 -4.99 -1.42 -7.08
N THR A 63 -4.11 -0.64 -6.45
CA THR A 63 -3.94 -0.58 -5.00
C THR A 63 -4.33 0.81 -4.50
N GLY A 64 -5.28 0.87 -3.58
CA GLY A 64 -5.66 2.11 -2.91
C GLY A 64 -4.75 2.41 -1.72
N TYR A 65 -4.47 3.67 -1.49
CA TYR A 65 -3.80 4.15 -0.29
C TYR A 65 -4.82 4.89 0.58
N LEU A 66 -4.87 4.52 1.85
CA LEU A 66 -5.79 5.14 2.80
C LEU A 66 -5.04 5.50 4.08
N GLY A 67 -5.09 6.76 4.47
CA GLY A 67 -4.50 7.22 5.71
C GLY A 67 -3.92 8.61 5.62
N ARG A 68 -3.32 9.04 6.73
CA ARG A 68 -2.63 10.31 6.85
C ARG A 68 -1.35 10.11 7.64
N MET A 69 -0.24 10.51 7.08
CA MET A 69 1.05 10.43 7.73
C MET A 69 1.80 11.74 7.60
N VAL A 70 2.70 11.99 8.53
CA VAL A 70 3.68 13.07 8.44
C VAL A 70 5.01 12.44 8.06
N ASP A 71 5.60 12.90 6.98
CA ASP A 71 6.94 12.53 6.58
C ASP A 71 7.93 13.10 7.60
N PRO A 72 8.73 12.28 8.29
CA PRO A 72 9.63 12.73 9.34
C PRO A 72 10.81 13.59 8.83
N GLU A 73 11.16 13.47 7.55
CA GLU A 73 12.28 14.24 6.97
C GLU A 73 11.86 15.62 6.51
N THR A 74 10.73 15.71 5.82
CA THR A 74 10.24 16.97 5.24
C THR A 74 9.19 17.66 6.10
N MET A 75 8.68 17.00 7.14
CA MET A 75 7.53 17.43 7.96
C MET A 75 6.25 17.68 7.12
N THR A 76 6.22 17.17 5.91
CA THR A 76 5.08 17.30 5.00
C THR A 76 4.01 16.26 5.35
N THR A 77 2.76 16.68 5.33
CA THR A 77 1.63 15.76 5.52
C THR A 77 1.24 15.12 4.20
N VAL A 78 1.24 13.79 4.16
CA VAL A 78 0.72 13.01 3.05
C VAL A 78 -0.62 12.42 3.45
N THR A 79 -1.65 12.64 2.64
CA THR A 79 -2.98 12.07 2.87
C THR A 79 -3.37 11.21 1.68
N GLY A 80 -3.70 9.95 1.96
CA GLY A 80 -4.22 9.01 0.98
C GLY A 80 -5.73 8.83 1.16
N ASN A 81 -6.49 9.13 0.12
CA ASN A 81 -7.90 8.81 0.00
C ASN A 81 -8.10 7.91 -1.22
N LEU A 82 -9.07 7.03 -1.16
CA LEU A 82 -9.37 6.17 -2.30
C LEU A 82 -10.83 6.34 -2.73
N MET A 83 -11.05 6.25 -4.03
CA MET A 83 -12.36 6.22 -4.64
C MET A 83 -12.47 4.92 -5.45
N SER A 84 -13.53 4.17 -5.25
CA SER A 84 -13.73 2.89 -5.94
C SER A 84 -15.19 2.68 -6.31
N GLN A 85 -15.40 1.81 -7.28
CA GLN A 85 -16.73 1.40 -7.71
C GLN A 85 -16.83 -0.12 -7.61
N PHE A 86 -17.95 -0.59 -7.06
CA PHE A 86 -18.26 -2.01 -7.03
C PHE A 86 -18.74 -2.48 -8.38
N HIS A 87 -18.32 -3.67 -8.76
CA HIS A 87 -18.77 -4.35 -9.96
C HIS A 87 -19.34 -5.70 -9.58
N VAL A 88 -20.52 -5.99 -10.07
CA VAL A 88 -21.16 -7.31 -9.94
C VAL A 88 -20.86 -8.12 -11.19
N LEU A 89 -20.36 -9.33 -11.00
CA LEU A 89 -20.08 -10.22 -12.13
C LEU A 89 -21.38 -10.54 -12.89
N SER A 90 -21.32 -10.57 -14.21
CA SER A 90 -22.48 -10.80 -15.06
C SER A 90 -23.17 -12.15 -14.86
N ASN A 91 -22.44 -13.13 -14.34
CA ASN A 91 -22.92 -14.47 -14.01
C ASN A 91 -23.18 -14.67 -12.52
N TYR A 92 -23.25 -13.59 -11.73
CA TYR A 92 -23.56 -13.68 -10.30
C TYR A 92 -25.05 -13.94 -10.12
N GLU A 93 -25.39 -15.05 -9.48
CA GLU A 93 -26.76 -15.41 -9.12
C GLU A 93 -26.93 -15.35 -7.60
N LEU A 94 -28.00 -14.69 -7.17
CA LEU A 94 -28.40 -14.72 -5.77
C LEU A 94 -28.95 -16.11 -5.42
N PRO A 95 -28.87 -16.52 -4.14
CA PRO A 95 -29.54 -17.74 -3.69
C PRO A 95 -31.03 -17.75 -4.04
N ALA A 96 -31.59 -18.93 -4.25
CA ALA A 96 -33.03 -19.07 -4.52
C ALA A 96 -33.85 -18.39 -3.41
N LYS A 97 -34.92 -17.69 -3.79
CA LYS A 97 -35.73 -16.87 -2.86
C LYS A 97 -36.24 -17.64 -1.66
N ASP A 98 -36.59 -18.90 -1.83
CA ASP A 98 -37.07 -19.83 -0.79
C ASP A 98 -35.94 -20.27 0.16
N SER A 99 -34.70 -20.17 -0.23
CA SER A 99 -33.55 -20.46 0.65
C SER A 99 -33.10 -19.26 1.50
N ILE A 100 -33.62 -18.05 1.21
CA ILE A 100 -33.29 -16.85 1.99
C ILE A 100 -34.23 -16.77 3.18
N MET A 101 -33.64 -16.81 4.39
CA MET A 101 -34.39 -16.85 5.65
C MET A 101 -34.77 -15.47 6.17
N SER A 102 -33.97 -14.43 5.84
CA SER A 102 -34.19 -13.07 6.34
C SER A 102 -35.37 -12.40 5.62
N ARG A 103 -36.43 -12.15 6.38
CA ARG A 103 -37.66 -11.56 5.87
C ARG A 103 -38.19 -10.50 6.82
N ASP A 104 -38.86 -9.51 6.26
CA ASP A 104 -39.57 -8.49 7.04
C ASP A 104 -40.93 -8.98 7.55
N ALA A 105 -41.66 -8.10 8.21
CA ALA A 105 -43.01 -8.38 8.74
C ALA A 105 -44.05 -8.71 7.64
N ASN A 106 -43.79 -8.32 6.39
CA ASN A 106 -44.64 -8.58 5.22
C ASN A 106 -44.18 -9.83 4.47
N ASN A 107 -43.23 -10.60 5.00
CA ASN A 107 -42.61 -11.77 4.36
C ASN A 107 -41.77 -11.44 3.11
N GLU A 108 -41.39 -10.17 2.91
CA GLU A 108 -40.48 -9.77 1.85
C GLU A 108 -39.02 -10.04 2.25
N ILE A 109 -38.17 -10.40 1.28
CA ILE A 109 -36.76 -10.68 1.53
C ILE A 109 -36.05 -9.37 1.85
N ILE A 110 -35.30 -9.38 2.96
CA ILE A 110 -34.47 -8.26 3.38
C ILE A 110 -33.02 -8.70 3.61
N ALA A 111 -32.09 -7.76 3.50
CA ALA A 111 -30.72 -7.98 3.92
C ALA A 111 -30.58 -7.78 5.44
N ASP A 112 -29.89 -8.70 6.12
CA ASP A 112 -29.60 -8.58 7.56
C ASP A 112 -28.55 -7.50 7.84
N SER A 113 -27.55 -7.42 6.99
CA SER A 113 -26.48 -6.45 7.10
C SER A 113 -25.78 -6.22 5.76
N CYS A 114 -25.18 -5.04 5.63
CA CYS A 114 -24.31 -4.70 4.53
C CYS A 114 -22.99 -4.13 5.07
N ASP A 115 -21.88 -4.77 4.74
CA ASP A 115 -20.55 -4.37 5.17
C ASP A 115 -19.63 -4.12 3.97
N ILE A 116 -18.88 -3.02 4.01
CA ILE A 116 -17.71 -2.85 3.15
C ILE A 116 -16.50 -3.35 3.91
N ARG A 117 -15.75 -4.27 3.32
CA ARG A 117 -14.51 -4.79 3.88
C ARG A 117 -13.32 -4.34 3.07
N LEU A 118 -12.45 -3.55 3.69
CA LEU A 118 -11.22 -3.05 3.09
C LEU A 118 -10.07 -3.93 3.54
N TYR A 119 -9.62 -4.81 2.65
CA TYR A 119 -8.50 -5.70 2.90
C TYR A 119 -7.18 -4.99 2.64
N TYR A 120 -6.18 -5.24 3.49
CA TYR A 120 -4.83 -4.70 3.32
C TYR A 120 -3.78 -5.75 3.69
N SER A 121 -2.66 -5.72 2.98
CA SER A 121 -1.52 -6.62 3.22
C SER A 121 -0.37 -5.90 3.93
N THR A 122 -0.19 -4.62 3.62
CA THR A 122 0.92 -3.80 4.13
C THR A 122 0.39 -2.49 4.70
N TYR A 123 1.14 -1.92 5.63
CA TYR A 123 0.86 -0.61 6.21
C TYR A 123 2.16 0.07 6.63
N TYR A 124 2.10 1.37 6.83
CA TYR A 124 3.19 2.19 7.36
C TYR A 124 2.78 2.78 8.71
N GLY A 125 3.72 2.79 9.66
CA GLY A 125 3.52 3.35 10.99
C GLY A 125 3.09 2.33 12.04
N ASP A 126 2.60 2.85 13.18
CA ASP A 126 2.18 2.03 14.32
C ASP A 126 0.81 1.41 14.11
N SER A 127 0.75 0.08 14.21
CA SER A 127 -0.49 -0.69 14.05
C SER A 127 -1.50 -0.51 15.18
N LEU A 128 -1.10 0.09 16.29
CA LEU A 128 -1.94 0.34 17.46
C LEU A 128 -2.51 1.77 17.48
N SER A 129 -1.98 2.64 16.65
CA SER A 129 -2.49 4.01 16.53
C SER A 129 -3.95 4.01 16.09
N GLN A 130 -4.78 4.74 16.84
CA GLN A 130 -6.18 4.88 16.50
C GLN A 130 -6.35 5.80 15.29
N MET A 131 -6.97 5.27 14.26
CA MET A 131 -7.32 5.99 13.04
C MET A 131 -8.82 6.17 12.91
N LYS A 132 -9.21 7.18 12.13
CA LYS A 132 -10.60 7.45 11.77
C LYS A 132 -10.72 7.59 10.25
N MET A 133 -11.70 6.92 9.69
CA MET A 133 -12.07 7.07 8.29
C MET A 133 -13.54 7.43 8.16
N THR A 134 -13.90 8.00 7.02
CA THR A 134 -15.30 8.21 6.62
C THR A 134 -15.49 7.64 5.22
N ALA A 135 -16.44 6.74 5.07
CA ALA A 135 -16.86 6.23 3.78
C ALA A 135 -18.07 7.04 3.29
N TYR A 136 -17.96 7.61 2.10
CA TYR A 136 -19.03 8.39 1.48
C TYR A 136 -19.62 7.64 0.29
N GLU A 137 -20.92 7.74 0.14
CA GLU A 137 -21.60 7.30 -1.06
C GLU A 137 -21.31 8.26 -2.22
N LEU A 138 -20.96 7.70 -3.40
CA LEU A 138 -20.77 8.49 -4.60
C LEU A 138 -22.12 8.82 -5.27
N SER A 139 -22.28 10.06 -5.73
CA SER A 139 -23.46 10.52 -6.47
C SER A 139 -23.47 10.11 -7.93
N LYS A 140 -22.29 9.76 -8.45
CA LYS A 140 -22.09 9.36 -9.85
C LYS A 140 -20.97 8.33 -9.96
N PRO A 141 -20.99 7.46 -10.97
CA PRO A 141 -20.00 6.42 -11.14
C PRO A 141 -18.62 7.00 -11.45
N VAL A 142 -17.60 6.25 -11.08
CA VAL A 142 -16.23 6.49 -11.55
C VAL A 142 -16.16 6.07 -13.00
N LYS A 143 -15.79 6.99 -13.89
CA LYS A 143 -15.77 6.71 -15.33
C LYS A 143 -14.56 5.86 -15.70
N GLU A 144 -14.82 4.80 -16.42
CA GLU A 144 -13.77 3.98 -17.00
C GLU A 144 -13.04 4.77 -18.10
N GLY A 145 -11.71 4.64 -18.16
CA GLY A 145 -10.87 5.35 -19.13
C GLY A 145 -10.56 6.80 -18.77
N GLU A 146 -11.22 7.41 -17.80
CA GLU A 146 -10.91 8.76 -17.33
C GLU A 146 -9.67 8.75 -16.43
N SER A 147 -8.81 9.76 -16.58
CA SER A 147 -7.61 9.92 -15.76
C SER A 147 -7.93 10.77 -14.54
N TYR A 148 -7.72 10.20 -13.35
CA TYR A 148 -7.78 10.90 -12.08
C TYR A 148 -6.37 11.23 -11.63
N TYR A 149 -6.18 12.38 -11.00
CA TYR A 149 -4.88 12.87 -10.56
C TYR A 149 -4.84 13.01 -9.04
N SER A 150 -3.63 13.18 -8.51
CA SER A 150 -3.39 13.26 -7.07
C SER A 150 -4.02 14.48 -6.39
N ASP A 151 -4.39 15.50 -7.15
CA ASP A 151 -5.09 16.71 -6.71
C ASP A 151 -6.62 16.63 -6.90
N PHE A 152 -7.15 15.46 -7.27
CA PHE A 152 -8.58 15.29 -7.47
C PHE A 152 -9.34 15.37 -6.15
N ASP A 153 -10.26 16.33 -6.06
CA ASP A 153 -11.16 16.51 -4.94
C ASP A 153 -12.57 16.00 -5.29
N PRO A 154 -13.00 14.83 -4.76
CA PRO A 154 -14.30 14.26 -5.05
C PRO A 154 -15.48 15.13 -4.61
N GLU A 155 -15.31 15.90 -3.52
CA GLU A 155 -16.37 16.79 -3.02
C GLU A 155 -16.54 17.99 -3.94
N ALA A 156 -15.46 18.71 -4.24
CA ALA A 156 -15.48 19.84 -5.18
C ALA A 156 -15.96 19.47 -6.56
N GLN A 157 -15.68 18.24 -7.01
CA GLN A 157 -16.13 17.71 -8.31
C GLN A 157 -17.54 17.10 -8.27
N GLY A 158 -18.24 17.18 -7.13
CA GLY A 158 -19.61 16.69 -6.97
C GLY A 158 -19.75 15.17 -7.08
N TYR A 159 -18.72 14.43 -6.68
CA TYR A 159 -18.80 12.96 -6.61
C TYR A 159 -19.40 12.48 -5.28
N ILE A 160 -19.33 13.25 -4.22
CA ILE A 160 -19.91 12.88 -2.94
C ILE A 160 -21.38 13.29 -2.91
N ARG A 161 -22.27 12.34 -2.58
CA ARG A 161 -23.70 12.64 -2.40
C ARG A 161 -23.89 13.41 -1.09
N PRO A 162 -24.46 14.62 -1.12
CA PRO A 162 -24.72 15.40 0.10
C PRO A 162 -25.71 14.70 1.03
N ALA A 163 -25.54 14.86 2.33
CA ALA A 163 -26.47 14.31 3.34
C ALA A 163 -27.89 14.84 3.15
N ALA A 164 -28.05 16.08 2.71
CA ALA A 164 -29.36 16.68 2.39
C ALA A 164 -30.11 15.96 1.22
N GLN A 165 -29.38 15.20 0.41
CA GLN A 165 -29.90 14.37 -0.69
C GLN A 165 -29.97 12.90 -0.30
N GLY A 166 -29.86 12.56 1.00
CA GLY A 166 -29.87 11.20 1.49
C GLY A 166 -28.53 10.48 1.34
N GLY A 167 -27.44 11.22 1.11
CA GLY A 167 -26.11 10.63 0.97
C GLY A 167 -25.62 10.01 2.28
N ILE A 168 -24.99 8.85 2.16
CA ILE A 168 -24.46 8.08 3.28
C ILE A 168 -23.02 8.50 3.55
N ALA A 169 -22.73 8.75 4.84
CA ALA A 169 -21.40 9.04 5.35
C ALA A 169 -21.15 8.23 6.62
N GLU A 170 -20.51 7.08 6.48
CA GLU A 170 -20.24 6.19 7.60
C GLU A 170 -18.85 6.43 8.18
N LYS A 171 -18.81 6.73 9.48
CA LYS A 171 -17.55 6.96 10.21
C LYS A 171 -17.12 5.70 10.94
N ARG A 172 -15.88 5.32 10.77
CA ARG A 172 -15.28 4.18 11.46
C ARG A 172 -13.98 4.61 12.14
N SER A 173 -13.87 4.34 13.44
CA SER A 173 -12.60 4.39 14.17
C SER A 173 -12.06 2.97 14.25
N PHE A 174 -10.77 2.78 14.01
CA PHE A 174 -10.12 1.47 13.95
C PHE A 174 -8.64 1.58 14.29
N THR A 175 -8.05 0.45 14.62
CA THR A 175 -6.61 0.23 14.65
C THR A 175 -6.27 -0.83 13.61
N LEU A 176 -5.04 -0.85 13.08
CA LEU A 176 -4.63 -1.85 12.10
C LEU A 176 -4.50 -3.25 12.72
N THR A 177 -4.23 -3.33 14.02
CA THR A 177 -4.35 -4.58 14.74
C THR A 177 -5.77 -4.68 15.30
N ASP A 178 -6.53 -5.67 14.84
CA ASP A 178 -7.88 -5.91 15.34
C ASP A 178 -7.83 -6.73 16.62
N TYR A 179 -8.02 -6.06 17.76
CA TYR A 179 -8.07 -6.72 19.07
C TYR A 179 -9.43 -7.33 19.42
N THR A 180 -10.43 -7.16 18.58
CA THR A 180 -11.71 -7.86 18.76
C THR A 180 -11.59 -9.33 18.39
N GLU A 181 -10.60 -9.68 17.56
CA GLU A 181 -10.25 -11.04 17.19
C GLU A 181 -9.19 -11.64 18.13
N ALA A 182 -9.36 -12.91 18.47
CA ALA A 182 -8.38 -13.62 19.28
C ALA A 182 -7.04 -13.80 18.57
N ASP A 183 -5.93 -13.84 19.32
CA ASP A 183 -4.58 -14.05 18.79
C ASP A 183 -4.49 -15.34 17.95
N SER A 184 -5.17 -16.39 18.36
CA SER A 184 -5.22 -17.67 17.63
C SER A 184 -5.85 -17.54 16.23
N ILE A 185 -6.67 -16.53 16.00
CA ILE A 185 -7.27 -16.22 14.70
C ILE A 185 -6.34 -15.29 13.92
N ARG A 186 -5.87 -14.22 14.55
CA ARG A 186 -4.99 -13.21 13.91
C ARG A 186 -3.67 -13.80 13.41
N ASN A 187 -3.16 -14.84 14.07
CA ASN A 187 -1.90 -15.51 13.73
C ASN A 187 -2.07 -16.64 12.70
N ARG A 188 -3.28 -16.89 12.20
CA ARG A 188 -3.48 -17.90 11.16
C ARG A 188 -2.87 -17.44 9.83
N ARG A 189 -2.27 -18.39 9.11
CA ARG A 189 -1.65 -18.14 7.79
C ARG A 189 -2.62 -17.54 6.76
N ASN A 190 -3.91 -17.87 6.87
CA ASN A 190 -4.98 -17.41 5.98
C ASN A 190 -5.81 -16.27 6.59
N TYR A 191 -5.32 -15.62 7.65
CA TYR A 191 -6.00 -14.45 8.19
C TYR A 191 -5.78 -13.23 7.28
N ASN A 192 -6.88 -12.73 6.73
CA ASN A 192 -6.88 -11.54 5.90
C ASN A 192 -7.27 -10.33 6.74
N ARG A 193 -6.30 -9.45 6.99
CA ARG A 193 -6.53 -8.19 7.72
C ARG A 193 -7.49 -7.32 6.94
N ASN A 194 -8.49 -6.80 7.63
CA ASN A 194 -9.48 -5.92 7.01
C ASN A 194 -10.05 -4.89 7.99
N ILE A 195 -10.56 -3.81 7.43
CA ILE A 195 -11.33 -2.79 8.16
C ILE A 195 -12.77 -2.96 7.70
N ILE A 196 -13.70 -3.10 8.66
CA ILE A 196 -15.11 -3.29 8.37
C ILE A 196 -15.84 -1.96 8.57
N VAL A 197 -16.54 -1.51 7.52
CA VAL A 197 -17.45 -0.37 7.55
C VAL A 197 -18.87 -0.90 7.40
N ARG A 198 -19.65 -0.79 8.44
CA ARG A 198 -21.05 -1.25 8.44
C ARG A 198 -21.97 -0.17 7.87
N LEU A 199 -22.79 -0.56 6.92
CA LEU A 199 -23.72 0.33 6.21
C LEU A 199 -25.18 0.14 6.61
N ASN A 200 -25.47 -0.74 7.56
CA ASN A 200 -26.83 -1.08 7.98
C ASN A 200 -27.43 -0.09 8.97
N LYS A 201 -27.38 1.21 8.65
CA LYS A 201 -28.15 2.24 9.37
C LYS A 201 -29.52 2.43 8.74
N GLN A 202 -30.49 2.63 9.60
CA GLN A 202 -31.83 3.01 9.16
C GLN A 202 -31.87 4.50 8.81
N TYR A 203 -32.54 4.83 7.73
CA TYR A 203 -32.87 6.21 7.38
C TYR A 203 -34.34 6.30 6.98
N LYS A 204 -34.91 7.48 7.11
CA LYS A 204 -36.28 7.78 6.67
C LYS A 204 -36.25 8.63 5.42
N ASP A 205 -37.02 8.24 4.44
CA ASP A 205 -37.23 9.06 3.26
C ASP A 205 -38.15 10.28 3.57
N LYS A 206 -38.39 11.11 2.56
CA LYS A 206 -39.29 12.27 2.65
C LYS A 206 -40.75 11.92 2.97
N ASN A 207 -41.16 10.67 2.80
CA ASN A 207 -42.50 10.17 3.10
C ASN A 207 -42.57 9.52 4.48
N GLY A 208 -41.47 9.51 5.24
CA GLY A 208 -41.37 8.90 6.56
C GLY A 208 -41.19 7.37 6.54
N VAL A 209 -41.01 6.75 5.37
CA VAL A 209 -40.73 5.33 5.25
C VAL A 209 -39.28 5.05 5.70
N THR A 210 -39.15 4.06 6.56
CA THR A 210 -37.83 3.67 7.08
C THR A 210 -37.23 2.59 6.16
N TYR A 211 -36.00 2.82 5.73
CA TYR A 211 -35.18 1.89 4.96
C TYR A 211 -33.92 1.55 5.72
N ASN A 212 -33.40 0.35 5.52
CA ASN A 212 -32.02 0.05 5.87
C ASN A 212 -31.11 0.53 4.75
N ASN A 213 -29.92 1.02 5.10
CA ASN A 213 -28.92 1.34 4.11
C ASN A 213 -28.51 0.05 3.38
N TYR A 214 -28.73 0.00 2.08
CA TYR A 214 -28.38 -1.13 1.20
C TYR A 214 -29.01 -2.49 1.59
N GLY A 215 -30.12 -2.48 2.32
CA GLY A 215 -30.90 -3.67 2.63
C GLY A 215 -32.26 -3.70 1.95
#